data_49d176f3232213250c43f4a0ac18fb16
#
_entry.id   49d176f3232213250c43f4a0ac18fb16
#
_cell.length_a   1.000
_cell.length_b   1.000
_cell.length_c   1.000
_cell.angle_alpha   90.00
_cell.angle_beta   90.00
_cell.angle_gamma   90.00
#
_symmetry.space_group_name_H-M   'P 1'
#
loop_
_entity.id
_entity.type
_entity.pdbx_description
1 polymer ?
#
loop_
_entity_poly.entity_id
_entity_poly.type
_entity_poly.pdbx_seq_one_letter_code
_entity_poly.pdbx_strand_id
1 'polypeptide(L)'
;MVTCSAGQAFATAAGAHAKRLQFIEQREPLGYGHAVQCAHKFTGGEPFLLVVGDHLYVARGAKSCAKQLVEMAAAESCVVSAVQATHESKLPYYGAVGARRLQGKAALYQVDQVIEKPTPTVAEQKLIVPGLRAGHYLCFFGMHVITASVMNLLDEAVQSAGGSGVQLSPALAKNAARERYLAAELSGRRYDIGVKYGLLTAQLALSLNGSDRDEVLVHLVELLAQT
;
A
#
# COMPACT_ATOMS: atom_id res chain seq x y z
N MET A 1 0.35 11.22 10.72
CA MET A 1 0.05 9.81 11.07
C MET A 1 -1.27 9.78 11.80
N VAL A 2 -2.22 8.98 11.36
CA VAL A 2 -3.52 8.81 12.03
C VAL A 2 -3.39 7.65 13.02
N THR A 3 -3.71 7.86 14.29
CA THR A 3 -3.58 6.85 15.35
C THR A 3 -4.81 6.89 16.28
N CYS A 4 -5.15 5.78 16.89
CA CYS A 4 -6.22 5.75 17.90
C CYS A 4 -5.75 5.97 19.36
N SER A 5 -4.45 5.80 19.71
CA SER A 5 -3.96 6.06 21.10
C SER A 5 -2.43 6.01 21.26
N ALA A 6 -1.67 5.69 20.23
CA ALA A 6 -0.22 5.43 20.34
C ALA A 6 0.66 6.63 19.97
N GLY A 7 0.11 7.84 19.78
CA GLY A 7 0.83 9.00 19.26
C GLY A 7 2.09 9.38 20.03
N GLN A 8 2.04 9.30 21.37
CA GLN A 8 3.16 9.72 22.22
C GLN A 8 4.37 8.75 22.15
N ALA A 9 4.11 7.46 22.08
CA ALA A 9 5.16 6.45 21.91
C ALA A 9 5.89 6.61 20.56
N PHE A 10 5.16 6.90 19.49
CA PHE A 10 5.73 7.18 18.18
C PHE A 10 6.53 8.50 18.15
N ALA A 11 6.04 9.56 18.83
CA ALA A 11 6.78 10.82 18.92
C ALA A 11 8.13 10.62 19.62
N THR A 12 8.16 9.83 20.68
CA THR A 12 9.40 9.46 21.39
C THR A 12 10.35 8.66 20.49
N ALA A 13 9.84 7.64 19.79
CA ALA A 13 10.63 6.81 18.87
C ALA A 13 11.15 7.60 17.65
N ALA A 14 10.43 8.62 17.20
CA ALA A 14 10.83 9.45 16.06
C ALA A 14 12.02 10.38 16.33
N GLY A 15 12.41 10.61 17.60
CA GLY A 15 13.57 11.40 17.98
C GLY A 15 13.60 12.78 17.31
N ALA A 16 14.66 13.09 16.55
CA ALA A 16 14.82 14.35 15.85
C ALA A 16 13.72 14.66 14.81
N HIS A 17 13.03 13.65 14.31
CA HIS A 17 11.93 13.80 13.35
C HIS A 17 10.59 14.13 14.01
N ALA A 18 10.47 14.03 15.35
CA ALA A 18 9.22 14.26 16.07
C ALA A 18 8.57 15.61 15.77
N LYS A 19 9.37 16.67 15.60
CA LYS A 19 8.90 18.04 15.26
C LYS A 19 8.20 18.12 13.88
N ARG A 20 8.41 17.13 13.01
CA ARG A 20 7.84 17.07 11.67
C ARG A 20 6.60 16.18 11.62
N LEU A 21 6.22 15.55 12.73
CA LEU A 21 5.08 14.66 12.82
C LEU A 21 3.87 15.44 13.34
N GLN A 22 2.76 15.25 12.65
CA GLN A 22 1.44 15.63 13.13
C GLN A 22 0.62 14.36 13.36
N PHE A 23 0.09 14.24 14.57
CA PHE A 23 -0.80 13.13 14.95
C PHE A 23 -2.25 13.59 14.78
N ILE A 24 -3.04 12.76 14.10
CA ILE A 24 -4.45 12.97 13.87
C ILE A 24 -5.18 11.80 14.52
N GLU A 25 -6.09 12.10 15.44
CA GLU A 25 -6.84 11.08 16.16
C GLU A 25 -8.03 10.61 15.34
N GLN A 26 -8.13 9.30 15.15
CA GLN A 26 -9.36 8.65 14.72
C GLN A 26 -10.15 8.24 15.96
N ARG A 27 -11.12 9.07 16.39
CA ARG A 27 -11.88 8.84 17.61
C ARG A 27 -12.77 7.60 17.56
N GLU A 28 -13.38 7.37 16.40
CA GLU A 28 -14.22 6.21 16.15
C GLU A 28 -13.56 5.30 15.12
N PRO A 29 -13.33 4.01 15.40
CA PRO A 29 -12.63 3.10 14.52
C PRO A 29 -13.53 2.61 13.35
N LEU A 30 -14.05 3.53 12.56
CA LEU A 30 -14.94 3.25 11.43
C LEU A 30 -14.20 2.76 10.15
N GLY A 31 -13.05 2.13 10.32
CA GLY A 31 -12.30 1.50 9.21
C GLY A 31 -11.18 2.35 8.61
N TYR A 32 -10.44 1.74 7.67
CA TYR A 32 -9.24 2.34 7.10
C TYR A 32 -9.52 3.57 6.24
N GLY A 33 -10.59 3.56 5.45
CA GLY A 33 -11.00 4.73 4.66
C GLY A 33 -11.36 5.93 5.54
N HIS A 34 -12.03 5.70 6.69
CA HIS A 34 -12.30 6.74 7.67
C HIS A 34 -10.99 7.29 8.29
N ALA A 35 -10.03 6.42 8.60
CA ALA A 35 -8.73 6.88 9.10
C ALA A 35 -8.03 7.82 8.10
N VAL A 36 -8.07 7.50 6.81
CA VAL A 36 -7.54 8.37 5.75
C VAL A 36 -8.33 9.68 5.66
N GLN A 37 -9.65 9.62 5.74
CA GLN A 37 -10.53 10.79 5.70
C GLN A 37 -10.26 11.76 6.86
N CYS A 38 -9.95 11.28 8.06
CA CYS A 38 -9.56 12.14 9.19
C CYS A 38 -8.38 13.09 8.87
N ALA A 39 -7.54 12.74 7.90
CA ALA A 39 -6.43 13.56 7.47
C ALA A 39 -6.82 14.65 6.44
N HIS A 40 -8.07 14.76 6.01
CA HIS A 40 -8.48 15.67 4.92
C HIS A 40 -8.09 17.13 5.17
N LYS A 41 -8.35 17.64 6.37
CA LYS A 41 -7.96 19.02 6.73
C LYS A 41 -6.44 19.23 6.70
N PHE A 42 -5.69 18.22 7.06
CA PHE A 42 -4.22 18.27 7.05
C PHE A 42 -3.65 18.28 5.64
N THR A 43 -4.22 17.51 4.73
CA THR A 43 -3.75 17.44 3.34
C THR A 43 -4.12 18.66 2.51
N GLY A 44 -5.13 19.43 2.93
CA GLY A 44 -5.50 20.70 2.32
C GLY A 44 -5.87 20.65 0.84
N GLY A 45 -6.29 19.46 0.33
CA GLY A 45 -6.59 19.23 -1.07
C GLY A 45 -5.37 18.92 -1.95
N GLU A 46 -4.16 18.95 -1.39
CA GLU A 46 -2.95 18.58 -2.12
C GLU A 46 -2.80 17.06 -2.27
N PRO A 47 -2.21 16.59 -3.38
CA PRO A 47 -1.85 15.17 -3.51
C PRO A 47 -0.81 14.76 -2.45
N PHE A 48 -0.99 13.60 -1.87
CA PHE A 48 -0.09 13.10 -0.82
C PHE A 48 0.19 11.59 -0.96
N LEU A 49 1.33 11.18 -0.42
CA LEU A 49 1.69 9.77 -0.31
C LEU A 49 1.07 9.17 0.96
N LEU A 50 0.15 8.25 0.77
CA LEU A 50 -0.41 7.40 1.83
C LEU A 50 0.42 6.12 1.94
N VAL A 51 0.84 5.78 3.15
CA VAL A 51 1.60 4.55 3.46
C VAL A 51 0.97 3.85 4.65
N VAL A 52 0.74 2.55 4.55
CA VAL A 52 0.27 1.75 5.69
C VAL A 52 1.40 1.51 6.68
N GLY A 53 1.09 1.51 7.98
CA GLY A 53 2.08 1.47 9.06
C GLY A 53 2.62 0.08 9.41
N ASP A 54 2.01 -0.97 8.88
CA ASP A 54 2.33 -2.37 9.15
C ASP A 54 3.08 -3.08 8.00
N HIS A 55 3.58 -2.30 7.04
CA HIS A 55 4.41 -2.81 5.95
C HIS A 55 5.82 -2.23 5.98
N LEU A 56 6.81 -3.08 5.69
CA LEU A 56 8.18 -2.67 5.40
C LEU A 56 8.47 -2.89 3.90
N TYR A 57 9.34 -2.03 3.36
CA TYR A 57 9.62 -2.00 1.93
C TYR A 57 11.11 -2.07 1.68
N VAL A 58 11.53 -3.05 0.86
CA VAL A 58 12.90 -3.21 0.42
C VAL A 58 12.97 -2.87 -1.08
N ALA A 59 13.56 -1.73 -1.41
CA ALA A 59 13.73 -1.32 -2.79
C ALA A 59 14.89 -2.07 -3.44
N ARG A 60 14.79 -2.31 -4.74
CA ARG A 60 15.90 -2.78 -5.58
C ARG A 60 16.47 -1.57 -6.32
N GLY A 61 17.71 -1.22 -6.02
CA GLY A 61 18.40 -0.06 -6.61
C GLY A 61 18.35 1.19 -5.72
N ALA A 62 18.79 2.33 -6.30
CA ALA A 62 19.07 3.56 -5.54
C ALA A 62 17.83 4.34 -5.09
N LYS A 63 16.65 4.11 -5.69
CA LYS A 63 15.43 4.85 -5.34
C LYS A 63 14.55 4.02 -4.42
N SER A 64 14.13 4.60 -3.27
CA SER A 64 13.13 3.98 -2.40
C SER A 64 11.80 3.75 -3.13
N CYS A 65 10.99 2.78 -2.69
CA CYS A 65 9.66 2.53 -3.25
C CYS A 65 8.76 3.78 -3.20
N ALA A 66 8.82 4.52 -2.10
CA ALA A 66 8.07 5.78 -1.95
C ALA A 66 8.47 6.82 -3.01
N LYS A 67 9.77 7.01 -3.24
CA LYS A 67 10.26 7.94 -4.26
C LYS A 67 9.85 7.54 -5.67
N GLN A 68 9.95 6.24 -6.00
CA GLN A 68 9.50 5.72 -7.30
C GLN A 68 8.02 6.04 -7.54
N LEU A 69 7.15 5.78 -6.55
CA LEU A 69 5.71 6.00 -6.68
C LEU A 69 5.36 7.49 -6.84
N VAL A 70 5.98 8.36 -6.03
CA VAL A 70 5.74 9.81 -6.08
C VAL A 70 6.18 10.39 -7.43
N GLU A 71 7.35 9.99 -7.94
CA GLU A 71 7.83 10.42 -9.26
C GLU A 71 6.88 9.99 -10.39
N MET A 72 6.37 8.74 -10.34
CA MET A 72 5.38 8.25 -11.30
C MET A 72 4.06 9.04 -11.22
N ALA A 73 3.55 9.29 -10.02
CA ALA A 73 2.31 10.04 -9.83
C ALA A 73 2.44 11.49 -10.28
N ALA A 74 3.57 12.14 -10.01
CA ALA A 74 3.86 13.49 -10.48
C ALA A 74 3.90 13.56 -12.02
N ALA A 75 4.52 12.58 -12.67
CA ALA A 75 4.60 12.52 -14.13
C ALA A 75 3.23 12.26 -14.80
N GLU A 76 2.36 11.48 -14.16
CA GLU A 76 1.05 11.10 -14.71
C GLU A 76 -0.09 12.03 -14.26
N SER A 77 0.13 12.87 -13.24
CA SER A 77 -0.84 13.84 -12.67
C SER A 77 -2.19 13.20 -12.31
N CYS A 78 -2.16 12.01 -11.73
CA CYS A 78 -3.36 11.26 -11.33
C CYS A 78 -3.13 10.42 -10.08
N VAL A 79 -4.17 9.79 -9.57
CA VAL A 79 -4.06 8.76 -8.52
C VAL A 79 -3.19 7.61 -9.01
N VAL A 80 -2.21 7.21 -8.21
CA VAL A 80 -1.37 6.04 -8.50
C VAL A 80 -1.25 5.19 -7.26
N SER A 81 -1.61 3.91 -7.37
CA SER A 81 -1.40 2.92 -6.31
C SER A 81 -0.26 1.99 -6.67
N ALA A 82 0.66 1.78 -5.73
CA ALA A 82 1.64 0.73 -5.88
C ALA A 82 0.96 -0.64 -5.78
N VAL A 83 1.38 -1.56 -6.65
CA VAL A 83 0.87 -2.94 -6.70
C VAL A 83 2.02 -3.94 -6.82
N GLN A 84 1.73 -5.17 -6.46
CA GLN A 84 2.66 -6.29 -6.59
C GLN A 84 1.90 -7.52 -7.07
N ALA A 85 2.43 -8.22 -8.07
CA ALA A 85 1.92 -9.53 -8.47
C ALA A 85 2.00 -10.49 -7.27
N THR A 86 0.86 -10.98 -6.83
CA THR A 86 0.69 -11.73 -5.57
C THR A 86 -0.14 -12.98 -5.85
N HIS A 87 0.29 -14.13 -5.31
CA HIS A 87 -0.41 -15.39 -5.47
C HIS A 87 -1.80 -15.37 -4.79
N GLU A 88 -2.77 -16.03 -5.37
CA GLU A 88 -4.19 -16.03 -4.95
C GLU A 88 -4.41 -16.41 -3.48
N SER A 89 -3.54 -17.24 -2.89
CA SER A 89 -3.61 -17.60 -1.46
C SER A 89 -3.48 -16.39 -0.51
N LYS A 90 -3.04 -15.25 -1.02
CA LYS A 90 -2.89 -13.99 -0.26
C LYS A 90 -4.01 -12.99 -0.52
N LEU A 91 -4.95 -13.25 -1.41
CA LEU A 91 -6.08 -12.37 -1.69
C LEU A 91 -6.91 -11.98 -0.45
N PRO A 92 -7.11 -12.87 0.56
CA PRO A 92 -7.84 -12.50 1.78
C PRO A 92 -7.21 -11.38 2.60
N TYR A 93 -5.95 -11.03 2.33
CA TYR A 93 -5.23 -9.99 3.08
C TYR A 93 -5.20 -8.63 2.39
N TYR A 94 -5.41 -8.57 1.06
CA TYR A 94 -5.14 -7.37 0.27
C TYR A 94 -6.29 -6.99 -0.64
N GLY A 95 -6.47 -5.69 -0.87
CA GLY A 95 -7.21 -5.21 -2.02
C GLY A 95 -6.45 -5.55 -3.31
N ALA A 96 -7.18 -5.81 -4.38
CA ALA A 96 -6.61 -6.17 -5.68
C ALA A 96 -7.26 -5.37 -6.82
N VAL A 97 -6.55 -5.24 -7.93
CA VAL A 97 -6.99 -4.46 -9.08
C VAL A 97 -7.04 -5.30 -10.35
N GLY A 98 -8.10 -5.09 -11.14
CA GLY A 98 -8.17 -5.44 -12.54
C GLY A 98 -7.68 -4.26 -13.36
N ALA A 99 -6.71 -4.50 -14.26
CA ALA A 99 -6.05 -3.41 -14.95
C ALA A 99 -5.48 -3.84 -16.29
N ARG A 100 -5.22 -2.88 -17.17
CA ARG A 100 -4.56 -3.08 -18.46
C ARG A 100 -3.22 -2.37 -18.49
N ARG A 101 -2.19 -3.07 -18.95
CA ARG A 101 -0.85 -2.50 -19.08
C ARG A 101 -0.86 -1.30 -20.03
N LEU A 102 -0.23 -0.21 -19.64
CA LEU A 102 -0.08 0.95 -20.51
C LEU A 102 0.94 0.68 -21.60
N GLN A 103 0.61 1.05 -22.82
CA GLN A 103 1.51 0.91 -23.96
C GLN A 103 2.77 1.75 -23.76
N GLY A 104 3.94 1.16 -23.97
CA GLY A 104 5.24 1.83 -23.79
C GLY A 104 5.68 2.02 -22.33
N LYS A 105 4.88 1.59 -21.33
CA LYS A 105 5.18 1.74 -19.90
C LYS A 105 5.04 0.41 -19.17
N ALA A 106 6.10 -0.38 -19.15
CA ALA A 106 6.07 -1.77 -18.68
C ALA A 106 5.59 -1.94 -17.22
N ALA A 107 5.80 -0.95 -16.36
CA ALA A 107 5.47 -1.00 -14.93
C ALA A 107 4.16 -0.27 -14.56
N LEU A 108 3.43 0.29 -15.54
CA LEU A 108 2.20 1.04 -15.30
C LEU A 108 1.00 0.37 -15.97
N TYR A 109 -0.12 0.40 -15.25
CA TYR A 109 -1.38 -0.19 -15.66
C TYR A 109 -2.52 0.81 -15.46
N GLN A 110 -3.43 0.92 -16.42
CA GLN A 110 -4.71 1.60 -16.24
C GLN A 110 -5.62 0.70 -15.41
N VAL A 111 -6.08 1.18 -14.27
CA VAL A 111 -7.00 0.46 -13.38
C VAL A 111 -8.42 0.58 -13.91
N ASP A 112 -9.07 -0.56 -14.08
CA ASP A 112 -10.47 -0.65 -14.48
C ASP A 112 -11.37 -1.06 -13.29
N GLN A 113 -10.85 -1.88 -12.37
CA GLN A 113 -11.59 -2.38 -11.21
C GLN A 113 -10.73 -2.44 -9.96
N VAL A 114 -11.35 -2.24 -8.81
CA VAL A 114 -10.74 -2.40 -7.49
C VAL A 114 -11.68 -3.23 -6.62
N ILE A 115 -11.19 -4.30 -6.03
CA ILE A 115 -11.98 -5.15 -5.12
C ILE A 115 -11.15 -5.39 -3.84
N GLU A 116 -11.78 -5.09 -2.69
CA GLU A 116 -11.18 -5.35 -1.38
C GLU A 116 -11.30 -6.84 -1.05
N LYS A 117 -10.16 -7.48 -0.76
CA LYS A 117 -10.07 -8.88 -0.32
C LYS A 117 -10.93 -9.84 -1.16
N PRO A 118 -10.74 -9.89 -2.49
CA PRO A 118 -11.58 -10.73 -3.35
C PRO A 118 -11.37 -12.21 -3.06
N THR A 119 -12.41 -13.01 -3.27
CA THR A 119 -12.24 -14.47 -3.35
C THR A 119 -11.48 -14.84 -4.63
N PRO A 120 -10.79 -16.00 -4.69
CA PRO A 120 -10.13 -16.47 -5.91
C PRO A 120 -11.06 -16.49 -7.13
N THR A 121 -12.28 -16.97 -6.96
CA THR A 121 -13.29 -17.00 -8.04
C THR A 121 -13.63 -15.60 -8.55
N VAL A 122 -13.82 -14.62 -7.68
CA VAL A 122 -14.11 -13.24 -8.07
C VAL A 122 -12.88 -12.62 -8.77
N ALA A 123 -11.69 -12.91 -8.27
CA ALA A 123 -10.46 -12.41 -8.86
C ALA A 123 -10.24 -12.98 -10.27
N GLU A 124 -10.48 -14.29 -10.47
CA GLU A 124 -10.41 -14.92 -11.78
C GLU A 124 -11.40 -14.35 -12.79
N GLN A 125 -12.59 -13.98 -12.35
CA GLN A 125 -13.62 -13.39 -13.23
C GLN A 125 -13.38 -11.91 -13.57
N LYS A 126 -12.76 -11.13 -12.66
CA LYS A 126 -12.79 -9.66 -12.74
C LYS A 126 -11.44 -8.98 -12.70
N LEU A 127 -10.40 -9.66 -12.24
CA LEU A 127 -9.11 -9.03 -11.93
C LEU A 127 -7.94 -9.62 -12.71
N ILE A 128 -8.22 -10.36 -13.78
CA ILE A 128 -7.14 -10.88 -14.65
C ILE A 128 -6.45 -9.73 -15.34
N VAL A 129 -5.13 -9.72 -15.25
CA VAL A 129 -4.25 -8.80 -15.96
C VAL A 129 -3.41 -9.59 -16.95
N PRO A 130 -3.54 -9.33 -18.27
CA PRO A 130 -2.78 -10.03 -19.29
C PRO A 130 -1.26 -9.92 -19.07
N GLY A 131 -0.57 -11.05 -19.15
CA GLY A 131 0.87 -11.15 -18.97
C GLY A 131 1.32 -11.45 -17.54
N LEU A 132 0.42 -11.54 -16.57
CA LEU A 132 0.73 -12.10 -15.25
C LEU A 132 0.71 -13.64 -15.31
N ARG A 133 1.48 -14.25 -14.42
CA ARG A 133 1.44 -15.70 -14.20
C ARG A 133 0.05 -16.12 -13.73
N ALA A 134 -0.45 -17.27 -14.18
CA ALA A 134 -1.71 -17.84 -13.71
C ALA A 134 -1.75 -17.92 -12.16
N GLY A 135 -2.91 -17.65 -11.56
CA GLY A 135 -3.09 -17.60 -10.10
C GLY A 135 -2.40 -16.42 -9.42
N HIS A 136 -1.93 -15.41 -10.18
CA HIS A 136 -1.36 -14.17 -9.62
C HIS A 136 -2.19 -12.97 -10.04
N TYR A 137 -2.37 -12.05 -9.09
CA TYR A 137 -3.17 -10.85 -9.25
C TYR A 137 -2.38 -9.63 -8.77
N LEU A 138 -2.66 -8.45 -9.32
CA LEU A 138 -2.09 -7.20 -8.85
C LEU A 138 -2.75 -6.79 -7.54
N CYS A 139 -2.09 -7.07 -6.42
CA CYS A 139 -2.54 -6.68 -5.08
C CYS A 139 -1.88 -5.37 -4.65
N PHE A 140 -2.59 -4.57 -3.85
CA PHE A 140 -2.05 -3.33 -3.30
C PHE A 140 -0.77 -3.58 -2.51
N PHE A 141 0.18 -2.68 -2.73
CA PHE A 141 1.50 -2.71 -2.12
C PHE A 141 1.52 -2.01 -0.75
N GLY A 142 0.43 -1.29 -0.41
CA GLY A 142 0.32 -0.50 0.82
C GLY A 142 0.86 0.93 0.68
N MET A 143 1.07 1.39 -0.55
CA MET A 143 1.41 2.78 -0.88
C MET A 143 0.48 3.30 -1.97
N HIS A 144 -0.03 4.51 -1.78
CA HIS A 144 -0.91 5.19 -2.74
C HIS A 144 -0.55 6.68 -2.80
N VAL A 145 -0.49 7.27 -3.98
CA VAL A 145 -0.59 8.72 -4.11
C VAL A 145 -2.06 9.05 -4.30
N ILE A 146 -2.61 9.71 -3.30
CA ILE A 146 -4.04 10.09 -3.21
C ILE A 146 -4.19 11.54 -3.61
N THR A 147 -5.27 11.85 -4.34
CA THR A 147 -5.64 13.20 -4.77
C THR A 147 -6.88 13.69 -4.03
N ALA A 148 -7.20 14.97 -4.18
CA ALA A 148 -8.40 15.58 -3.60
C ALA A 148 -9.69 14.84 -4.01
N SER A 149 -9.77 14.32 -5.24
CA SER A 149 -10.98 13.60 -5.72
C SER A 149 -11.26 12.34 -4.88
N VAL A 150 -10.23 11.57 -4.52
CA VAL A 150 -10.41 10.40 -3.64
C VAL A 150 -10.80 10.84 -2.23
N MET A 151 -10.22 11.94 -1.71
CA MET A 151 -10.59 12.47 -0.39
C MET A 151 -12.05 12.92 -0.35
N ASN A 152 -12.55 13.58 -1.39
CA ASN A 152 -13.97 13.93 -1.51
C ASN A 152 -14.89 12.70 -1.54
N LEU A 153 -14.48 11.63 -2.25
CA LEU A 153 -15.21 10.35 -2.25
C LEU A 153 -15.22 9.67 -0.87
N LEU A 154 -14.18 9.83 -0.09
CA LEU A 154 -14.14 9.35 1.29
C LEU A 154 -15.05 10.18 2.20
N ASP A 155 -15.12 11.50 2.04
CA ASP A 155 -16.08 12.35 2.76
C ASP A 155 -17.52 11.94 2.46
N GLU A 156 -17.87 11.75 1.18
CA GLU A 156 -19.18 11.23 0.76
C GLU A 156 -19.48 9.87 1.43
N ALA A 157 -18.49 8.97 1.45
CA ALA A 157 -18.65 7.65 2.03
C ALA A 157 -18.88 7.70 3.55
N VAL A 158 -18.14 8.54 4.28
CA VAL A 158 -18.28 8.71 5.73
C VAL A 158 -19.67 9.30 6.06
N GLN A 159 -20.11 10.33 5.32
CA GLN A 159 -21.43 10.93 5.52
C GLN A 159 -22.57 9.94 5.28
N SER A 160 -22.41 9.03 4.31
CA SER A 160 -23.42 8.04 3.92
C SER A 160 -23.38 6.77 4.77
N ALA A 161 -22.31 6.54 5.54
CA ALA A 161 -22.07 5.27 6.22
C ALA A 161 -22.99 4.99 7.42
N GLY A 162 -23.59 6.02 8.01
CA GLY A 162 -24.51 5.85 9.16
C GLY A 162 -23.89 5.04 10.33
N GLY A 163 -22.56 5.17 10.56
CA GLY A 163 -21.82 4.39 11.57
C GLY A 163 -21.24 3.07 11.05
N SER A 164 -21.47 2.69 9.80
CA SER A 164 -20.86 1.52 9.18
C SER A 164 -19.39 1.78 8.83
N GLY A 165 -18.59 0.70 8.71
CA GLY A 165 -17.18 0.82 8.38
C GLY A 165 -16.92 1.36 6.97
N VAL A 166 -16.04 2.35 6.84
CA VAL A 166 -15.61 2.93 5.56
C VAL A 166 -14.22 2.41 5.18
N GLN A 167 -14.13 1.79 4.01
CA GLN A 167 -12.89 1.26 3.46
C GLN A 167 -12.36 2.15 2.33
N LEU A 168 -11.04 2.13 2.08
CA LEU A 168 -10.41 2.89 1.01
C LEU A 168 -10.73 2.34 -0.38
N SER A 169 -10.73 1.02 -0.54
CA SER A 169 -10.88 0.37 -1.86
C SER A 169 -12.17 0.73 -2.59
N PRO A 170 -13.35 0.86 -1.95
CA PRO A 170 -14.55 1.34 -2.63
C PRO A 170 -14.44 2.78 -3.15
N ALA A 171 -13.73 3.67 -2.43
CA ALA A 171 -13.49 5.04 -2.92
C ALA A 171 -12.56 5.03 -4.13
N LEU A 172 -11.49 4.21 -4.10
CA LEU A 172 -10.60 4.01 -5.25
C LEU A 172 -11.35 3.41 -6.46
N ALA A 173 -12.27 2.46 -6.23
CA ALA A 173 -13.11 1.90 -7.29
C ALA A 173 -14.00 2.96 -7.94
N LYS A 174 -14.63 3.82 -7.13
CA LYS A 174 -15.42 4.96 -7.64
C LYS A 174 -14.56 5.95 -8.41
N ASN A 175 -13.34 6.22 -7.93
CA ASN A 175 -12.40 7.09 -8.63
C ASN A 175 -12.00 6.51 -9.99
N ALA A 176 -11.71 5.20 -10.08
CA ALA A 176 -11.36 4.52 -11.33
C ALA A 176 -12.45 4.66 -12.40
N ALA A 177 -13.74 4.74 -12.00
CA ALA A 177 -14.86 4.94 -12.92
C ALA A 177 -15.05 6.40 -13.37
N ARG A 178 -14.46 7.38 -12.66
CA ARG A 178 -14.64 8.81 -12.93
C ARG A 178 -13.42 9.47 -13.55
N GLU A 179 -12.23 9.03 -13.13
CA GLU A 179 -10.97 9.68 -13.48
C GLU A 179 -9.89 8.64 -13.84
N ARG A 180 -8.82 9.14 -14.42
CA ARG A 180 -7.63 8.32 -14.68
C ARG A 180 -7.01 7.86 -13.37
N TYR A 181 -6.91 6.54 -13.21
CA TYR A 181 -6.29 5.91 -12.06
C TYR A 181 -5.30 4.83 -12.50
N LEU A 182 -4.07 4.89 -12.01
CA LEU A 182 -3.01 3.98 -12.41
C LEU A 182 -2.57 3.08 -11.25
N ALA A 183 -2.17 1.88 -11.61
CA ALA A 183 -1.42 0.97 -10.75
C ALA A 183 0.03 0.91 -11.23
N ALA A 184 0.98 0.91 -10.28
CA ALA A 184 2.41 0.88 -10.56
C ALA A 184 3.08 -0.31 -9.88
N GLU A 185 3.77 -1.16 -10.65
CA GLU A 185 4.71 -2.13 -10.10
C GLU A 185 6.04 -1.43 -9.81
N LEU A 186 6.46 -1.46 -8.55
CA LEU A 186 7.70 -0.81 -8.11
C LEU A 186 8.88 -1.80 -8.14
N SER A 187 10.08 -1.26 -8.37
CA SER A 187 11.32 -2.02 -8.20
C SER A 187 11.62 -2.19 -6.71
N GLY A 188 10.97 -3.18 -6.09
CA GLY A 188 11.08 -3.48 -4.66
C GLY A 188 10.12 -4.56 -4.23
N ARG A 189 10.12 -4.86 -2.94
CA ARG A 189 9.22 -5.82 -2.31
C ARG A 189 8.61 -5.25 -1.05
N ARG A 190 7.35 -5.60 -0.80
CA ARG A 190 6.63 -5.36 0.44
C ARG A 190 6.75 -6.57 1.35
N TYR A 191 6.87 -6.29 2.64
CA TYR A 191 6.79 -7.27 3.72
C TYR A 191 5.75 -6.79 4.71
N ASP A 192 4.70 -7.58 4.88
CA ASP A 192 3.61 -7.35 5.82
C ASP A 192 4.03 -7.87 7.19
N ILE A 193 4.26 -6.98 8.15
CA ILE A 193 4.69 -7.32 9.51
C ILE A 193 3.53 -7.67 10.43
N GLY A 194 2.30 -7.45 10.00
CA GLY A 194 1.08 -7.80 10.73
C GLY A 194 0.69 -9.28 10.64
N VAL A 195 1.30 -10.04 9.71
CA VAL A 195 1.02 -11.48 9.56
C VAL A 195 1.99 -12.33 10.37
N LYS A 196 1.60 -13.59 10.64
CA LYS A 196 2.46 -14.56 11.32
C LYS A 196 3.81 -14.68 10.60
N TYR A 197 4.92 -14.55 11.33
CA TYR A 197 6.29 -14.50 10.83
C TYR A 197 6.62 -13.33 9.88
N GLY A 198 5.70 -12.36 9.70
CA GLY A 198 5.93 -11.21 8.83
C GLY A 198 7.11 -10.37 9.28
N LEU A 199 7.20 -10.06 10.57
CA LEU A 199 8.33 -9.30 11.13
C LEU A 199 9.67 -10.04 10.93
N LEU A 200 9.73 -11.34 11.21
CA LEU A 200 10.93 -12.15 11.00
C LEU A 200 11.36 -12.12 9.52
N THR A 201 10.42 -12.34 8.61
CA THR A 201 10.69 -12.29 7.15
C THR A 201 11.17 -10.92 6.71
N ALA A 202 10.59 -9.85 7.25
CA ALA A 202 10.99 -8.47 6.95
C ALA A 202 12.40 -8.16 7.48
N GLN A 203 12.73 -8.59 8.70
CA GLN A 203 14.07 -8.44 9.28
C GLN A 203 15.13 -9.17 8.44
N LEU A 204 14.90 -10.42 8.07
CA LEU A 204 15.78 -11.17 7.19
C LEU A 204 15.96 -10.48 5.82
N ALA A 205 14.86 -10.00 5.23
CA ALA A 205 14.93 -9.31 3.94
C ALA A 205 15.73 -8.00 4.01
N LEU A 206 15.57 -7.23 5.09
CA LEU A 206 16.34 -6.00 5.32
C LEU A 206 17.82 -6.31 5.53
N SER A 207 18.14 -7.29 6.39
CA SER A 207 19.51 -7.69 6.67
C SER A 207 20.22 -8.22 5.43
N LEU A 208 19.55 -9.05 4.63
CA LEU A 208 20.08 -9.59 3.38
C LEU A 208 20.18 -8.54 2.25
N ASN A 209 19.63 -7.35 2.42
CA ASN A 209 19.75 -6.23 1.49
C ASN A 209 20.68 -5.12 2.03
N GLY A 210 21.20 -5.28 3.24
CA GLY A 210 22.13 -4.37 3.91
C GLY A 210 23.62 -4.65 3.63
N SER A 211 24.48 -3.87 4.30
CA SER A 211 25.95 -4.02 4.25
C SER A 211 26.43 -5.37 4.79
N ASP A 212 25.73 -5.92 5.78
CA ASP A 212 26.14 -7.09 6.55
C ASP A 212 25.56 -8.39 5.97
N ARG A 213 25.14 -8.34 4.69
CA ARG A 213 24.49 -9.46 4.00
C ARG A 213 25.25 -10.78 4.11
N ASP A 214 26.56 -10.75 3.92
CA ASP A 214 27.37 -11.97 3.86
C ASP A 214 27.54 -12.58 5.26
N GLU A 215 27.67 -11.78 6.31
CA GLU A 215 27.68 -12.23 7.70
C GLU A 215 26.35 -12.86 8.07
N VAL A 216 25.24 -12.22 7.73
CA VAL A 216 23.88 -12.76 7.96
C VAL A 216 23.69 -14.10 7.25
N LEU A 217 24.19 -14.25 6.01
CA LEU A 217 24.11 -15.52 5.28
C LEU A 217 24.89 -16.63 5.97
N VAL A 218 26.10 -16.36 6.49
CA VAL A 218 26.89 -17.32 7.25
C VAL A 218 26.11 -17.81 8.48
N HIS A 219 25.58 -16.89 9.28
CA HIS A 219 24.79 -17.25 10.47
C HIS A 219 23.53 -18.06 10.14
N LEU A 220 22.85 -17.74 9.02
CA LEU A 220 21.68 -18.50 8.58
C LEU A 220 22.05 -19.93 8.17
N VAL A 221 23.17 -20.11 7.47
CA VAL A 221 23.66 -21.45 7.09
C VAL A 221 24.06 -22.25 8.33
N GLU A 222 24.79 -21.65 9.28
CA GLU A 222 25.14 -22.28 10.54
C GLU A 222 23.90 -22.71 11.33
N LEU A 223 22.88 -21.85 11.43
CA LEU A 223 21.62 -22.17 12.10
C LEU A 223 20.91 -23.37 11.45
N LEU A 224 20.85 -23.39 10.11
CA LEU A 224 20.23 -24.49 9.37
C LEU A 224 21.01 -25.80 9.48
N ALA A 225 22.33 -25.75 9.67
CA ALA A 225 23.18 -26.94 9.84
C ALA A 225 23.05 -27.59 11.23
N GLN A 226 22.44 -26.89 12.19
CA GLN A 226 22.20 -27.39 13.57
C GLN A 226 20.84 -28.06 13.72
N THR A 227 19.99 -28.03 12.72
CA THR A 227 18.65 -28.65 12.71
C THR A 227 18.63 -29.91 11.86
#